data_f89571c2a2a28e0a74558071f35c306f
#
_entry.id   f89571c2a2a28e0a74558071f35c306f
#
_cell.length_a   1.000
_cell.length_b   1.000
_cell.length_c   1.000
_cell.angle_alpha   90.00
_cell.angle_beta   90.00
_cell.angle_gamma   90.00
#
_symmetry.space_group_name_H-M   'P 1'
#
loop_
_entity.id
_entity.type
_entity.pdbx_description
1 polymer ?
#
loop_
_entity_poly.entity_id
_entity_poly.type
_entity_poly.pdbx_seq_one_letter_code
_entity_poly.pdbx_strand_id
1 'polypeptide(L)'
;FKVEFFGQAAHASGDPWNGRSASDALELYTHGINAYREHIKPTVRIHYHIQDGGQVVNVVPDYSRLWVRVRDTKRKGMQEVYERVQAMAEGAAILANVDYKISLISGIHEVLPNRAGGMVIQKNLETLGDLSYTEEEKQFAYQIQEATGKAKIGLDGPIKPLRATLENPGESRLG
;
A
#
# COMPACT_ATOMS: atom_id res chain seq x y z
N PHE A 1 2.12 5.63 7.03
CA PHE A 1 2.93 5.88 8.23
C PHE A 1 4.33 5.30 8.05
N LYS A 2 5.26 5.77 8.88
CA LYS A 2 6.60 5.21 8.99
C LYS A 2 6.74 4.48 10.32
N VAL A 3 7.54 3.42 10.31
CA VAL A 3 8.01 2.72 11.50
C VAL A 3 9.53 2.79 11.49
N GLU A 4 10.10 3.23 12.58
CA GLU A 4 11.52 3.40 12.79
C GLU A 4 11.93 2.60 14.02
N PHE A 5 13.03 1.86 13.93
CA PHE A 5 13.63 1.15 15.05
C PHE A 5 15.01 1.73 15.34
N PHE A 6 15.32 1.85 16.62
CA PHE A 6 16.55 2.44 17.13
C PHE A 6 17.25 1.45 18.05
N GLY A 7 18.37 0.96 17.59
CA GLY A 7 19.19 -0.02 18.27
C GLY A 7 20.48 0.58 18.83
N GLN A 8 21.51 -0.24 18.87
CA GLN A 8 22.85 0.15 19.31
C GLN A 8 23.88 -0.51 18.41
N ALA A 9 24.73 0.30 17.79
CA ALA A 9 25.83 -0.19 16.96
C ALA A 9 26.88 -0.93 17.82
N ALA A 10 27.46 -1.97 17.24
CA ALA A 10 28.61 -2.68 17.76
C ALA A 10 29.38 -3.34 16.61
N HIS A 11 30.61 -3.75 16.86
CA HIS A 11 31.38 -4.49 15.86
C HIS A 11 30.83 -5.92 15.72
N ALA A 12 30.36 -6.29 14.52
CA ALA A 12 29.59 -7.53 14.32
C ALA A 12 30.36 -8.83 14.64
N SER A 13 31.69 -8.84 14.60
CA SER A 13 32.49 -10.00 14.96
C SER A 13 33.25 -9.86 16.29
N GLY A 14 33.66 -8.63 16.65
CA GLY A 14 34.50 -8.39 17.83
C GLY A 14 33.71 -8.16 19.12
N ASP A 15 32.51 -7.58 19.01
CA ASP A 15 31.72 -7.13 20.16
C ASP A 15 30.20 -7.16 19.92
N PRO A 16 29.62 -8.19 19.23
CA PRO A 16 28.21 -8.20 18.85
C PRO A 16 27.25 -8.22 20.04
N TRP A 17 27.65 -8.77 21.18
CA TRP A 17 26.82 -8.85 22.40
C TRP A 17 26.50 -7.49 23.03
N ASN A 18 27.25 -6.46 22.71
CA ASN A 18 26.97 -5.09 23.13
C ASN A 18 26.09 -4.33 22.13
N GLY A 19 25.81 -4.92 20.95
CA GLY A 19 24.90 -4.38 19.97
C GLY A 19 23.43 -4.74 20.22
N ARG A 20 22.53 -3.94 19.64
CA ARG A 20 21.11 -4.23 19.49
C ARG A 20 20.70 -3.87 18.09
N SER A 21 20.30 -4.88 17.31
CA SER A 21 20.09 -4.71 15.89
C SER A 21 18.68 -4.15 15.60
N ALA A 22 18.62 -2.94 15.05
CA ALA A 22 17.39 -2.37 14.55
C ALA A 22 16.88 -3.13 13.30
N SER A 23 17.78 -3.78 12.55
CA SER A 23 17.39 -4.61 11.41
C SER A 23 16.71 -5.89 11.82
N ASP A 24 17.08 -6.50 12.95
CA ASP A 24 16.38 -7.67 13.48
C ASP A 24 14.93 -7.31 13.86
N ALA A 25 14.73 -6.15 14.48
CA ALA A 25 13.37 -5.65 14.73
C ALA A 25 12.56 -5.43 13.44
N LEU A 26 13.19 -4.90 12.39
CA LEU A 26 12.58 -4.73 11.07
C LEU A 26 12.17 -6.08 10.48
N GLU A 27 13.05 -7.08 10.52
CA GLU A 27 12.76 -8.44 10.03
C GLU A 27 11.62 -9.09 10.80
N LEU A 28 11.64 -9.05 12.13
CA LEU A 28 10.57 -9.54 12.97
C LEU A 28 9.24 -8.87 12.68
N TYR A 29 9.25 -7.54 12.50
CA TYR A 29 8.07 -6.77 12.14
C TYR A 29 7.50 -7.15 10.78
N THR A 30 8.33 -7.25 9.75
CA THR A 30 7.90 -7.64 8.41
C THR A 30 7.41 -9.09 8.37
N HIS A 31 8.05 -9.99 9.13
CA HIS A 31 7.59 -11.36 9.31
C HIS A 31 6.20 -11.40 9.95
N GLY A 32 5.99 -10.64 11.01
CA GLY A 32 4.68 -10.50 11.66
C GLY A 32 3.59 -10.01 10.71
N ILE A 33 3.88 -8.97 9.90
CA ILE A 33 2.95 -8.48 8.88
C ILE A 33 2.63 -9.58 7.86
N ASN A 34 3.64 -10.30 7.38
CA ASN A 34 3.45 -11.34 6.36
C ASN A 34 2.61 -12.51 6.91
N ALA A 35 2.83 -12.93 8.15
CA ALA A 35 1.99 -13.94 8.82
C ALA A 35 0.54 -13.43 9.00
N TYR A 36 0.36 -12.17 9.37
CA TYR A 36 -0.96 -11.58 9.59
C TYR A 36 -1.79 -11.47 8.30
N ARG A 37 -1.16 -11.35 7.13
CA ARG A 37 -1.86 -11.26 5.84
C ARG A 37 -2.80 -12.43 5.55
N GLU A 38 -2.53 -13.62 6.10
CA GLU A 38 -3.40 -14.79 6.00
C GLU A 38 -4.74 -14.60 6.75
N HIS A 39 -4.79 -13.70 7.74
CA HIS A 39 -5.89 -13.58 8.69
C HIS A 39 -6.66 -12.26 8.57
N ILE A 40 -6.49 -11.53 7.47
CA ILE A 40 -7.20 -10.27 7.20
C ILE A 40 -8.25 -10.44 6.11
N LYS A 41 -9.26 -9.55 6.10
CA LYS A 41 -10.32 -9.57 5.10
C LYS A 41 -9.76 -9.38 3.68
N PRO A 42 -10.38 -9.99 2.65
CA PRO A 42 -9.93 -9.84 1.25
C PRO A 42 -9.90 -8.39 0.75
N THR A 43 -10.64 -7.48 1.38
CA THR A 43 -10.67 -6.05 1.06
C THR A 43 -9.45 -5.29 1.58
N VAL A 44 -8.77 -5.84 2.58
CA VAL A 44 -7.59 -5.20 3.20
C VAL A 44 -6.35 -5.44 2.36
N ARG A 45 -5.49 -4.41 2.29
CA ARG A 45 -4.14 -4.53 1.73
C ARG A 45 -3.14 -3.89 2.67
N ILE A 46 -2.03 -4.60 2.91
CA ILE A 46 -0.89 -4.08 3.66
C ILE A 46 0.34 -4.16 2.75
N HIS A 47 0.96 -3.02 2.53
CA HIS A 47 2.22 -2.92 1.79
C HIS A 47 3.24 -2.20 2.64
N TYR A 48 4.51 -2.55 2.47
CA TYR A 48 5.61 -1.82 3.06
C TYR A 48 6.78 -1.71 2.08
N HIS A 49 7.58 -0.70 2.31
CA HIS A 49 8.84 -0.48 1.63
C HIS A 49 9.92 -0.24 2.68
N ILE A 50 10.99 -1.03 2.64
CA ILE A 50 12.16 -0.83 3.50
C ILE A 50 12.92 0.35 2.93
N GLN A 51 13.01 1.41 3.73
CA GLN A 51 13.73 2.64 3.36
C GLN A 51 15.16 2.63 3.88
N ASP A 52 15.39 1.98 5.01
CA ASP A 52 16.69 1.78 5.61
C ASP A 52 16.71 0.43 6.36
N GLY A 53 17.68 -0.40 6.10
CA GLY A 53 17.86 -1.72 6.71
C GLY A 53 19.27 -1.93 7.30
N GLY A 54 20.03 -0.84 7.48
CA GLY A 54 21.44 -0.87 7.85
C GLY A 54 22.36 -0.60 6.64
N GLN A 55 23.59 -0.23 6.88
CA GLN A 55 24.49 0.31 5.85
C GLN A 55 25.70 -0.58 5.53
N VAL A 56 26.21 -1.29 6.54
CA VAL A 56 27.45 -2.08 6.39
C VAL A 56 27.33 -3.43 7.10
N VAL A 57 27.95 -4.47 6.53
CA VAL A 57 27.81 -5.85 7.00
C VAL A 57 28.54 -6.15 8.31
N ASN A 58 29.58 -5.37 8.64
CA ASN A 58 30.45 -5.59 9.78
C ASN A 58 30.10 -4.76 11.03
N VAL A 59 28.96 -4.06 11.01
CA VAL A 59 28.43 -3.30 12.14
C VAL A 59 27.00 -3.71 12.41
N VAL A 60 26.64 -3.98 13.66
CA VAL A 60 25.26 -4.20 14.09
C VAL A 60 24.46 -2.91 13.80
N PRO A 61 23.37 -2.97 13.01
CA PRO A 61 22.63 -1.78 12.64
C PRO A 61 21.92 -1.13 13.82
N ASP A 62 22.17 0.14 14.06
CA ASP A 62 21.53 0.93 15.11
C ASP A 62 20.27 1.67 14.66
N TYR A 63 19.96 1.63 13.37
CA TYR A 63 18.78 2.25 12.80
C TYR A 63 18.21 1.43 11.65
N SER A 64 16.86 1.34 11.62
CA SER A 64 16.14 0.84 10.45
C SER A 64 14.80 1.56 10.28
N ARG A 65 14.26 1.58 9.06
CA ARG A 65 13.03 2.30 8.76
C ARG A 65 12.23 1.65 7.65
N LEU A 66 10.91 1.57 7.87
CA LEU A 66 9.94 1.15 6.88
C LEU A 66 8.91 2.25 6.63
N TRP A 67 8.46 2.33 5.40
CA TRP A 67 7.22 3.03 5.04
C TRP A 67 6.12 1.99 4.84
N VAL A 68 5.06 2.08 5.65
CA VAL A 68 3.95 1.12 5.66
C VAL A 68 2.66 1.80 5.22
N ARG A 69 1.87 1.09 4.42
CA ARG A 69 0.55 1.52 3.98
C ARG A 69 -0.47 0.43 4.23
N VAL A 70 -1.54 0.78 4.96
CA VAL A 70 -2.72 -0.06 5.16
C VAL A 70 -3.86 0.54 4.35
N ARG A 71 -4.63 -0.30 3.68
CA ARG A 71 -5.81 0.08 2.91
C ARG A 71 -6.97 -0.85 3.20
N ASP A 72 -8.17 -0.30 3.23
CA ASP A 72 -9.42 -1.04 3.19
C ASP A 72 -10.48 -0.20 2.46
N THR A 73 -11.60 -0.81 2.12
CA THR A 73 -12.76 -0.14 1.50
C THR A 73 -13.52 0.72 2.50
N LYS A 74 -13.33 0.51 3.80
CA LYS A 74 -13.94 1.26 4.90
C LYS A 74 -12.91 1.67 5.93
N ARG A 75 -13.01 2.91 6.42
CA ARG A 75 -12.14 3.43 7.47
C ARG A 75 -12.07 2.51 8.69
N LYS A 76 -13.21 1.96 9.13
CA LYS A 76 -13.26 1.10 10.32
C LYS A 76 -12.32 -0.11 10.18
N GLY A 77 -12.41 -0.83 9.06
CA GLY A 77 -11.54 -1.99 8.84
C GLY A 77 -10.06 -1.62 8.69
N MET A 78 -9.78 -0.48 8.04
CA MET A 78 -8.42 0.05 7.95
C MET A 78 -7.87 0.39 9.35
N GLN A 79 -8.67 1.00 10.21
CA GLN A 79 -8.26 1.38 11.57
C GLN A 79 -7.92 0.15 12.44
N GLU A 80 -8.76 -0.90 12.39
CA GLU A 80 -8.53 -2.16 13.11
C GLU A 80 -7.17 -2.78 12.72
N VAL A 81 -6.86 -2.80 11.44
CA VAL A 81 -5.58 -3.32 10.93
C VAL A 81 -4.41 -2.40 11.26
N TYR A 82 -4.61 -1.08 11.19
CA TYR A 82 -3.59 -0.10 11.57
C TYR A 82 -3.16 -0.27 13.03
N GLU A 83 -4.11 -0.41 13.95
CA GLU A 83 -3.83 -0.67 15.37
C GLU A 83 -3.07 -1.98 15.55
N ARG A 84 -3.43 -3.02 14.82
CA ARG A 84 -2.75 -4.32 14.90
C ARG A 84 -1.30 -4.25 14.41
N VAL A 85 -1.03 -3.58 13.29
CA VAL A 85 0.35 -3.44 12.80
C VAL A 85 1.20 -2.50 13.65
N GLN A 86 0.59 -1.57 14.40
CA GLN A 86 1.30 -0.80 15.42
C GLN A 86 1.73 -1.71 16.59
N ALA A 87 0.84 -2.54 17.11
CA ALA A 87 1.17 -3.50 18.18
C ALA A 87 2.26 -4.49 17.76
N MET A 88 2.31 -4.86 16.48
CA MET A 88 3.39 -5.69 15.94
C MET A 88 4.74 -4.98 15.97
N ALA A 89 4.79 -3.68 15.72
CA ALA A 89 6.03 -2.91 15.81
C ALA A 89 6.55 -2.86 17.25
N GLU A 90 5.66 -2.68 18.20
CA GLU A 90 6.00 -2.78 19.64
C GLU A 90 6.55 -4.18 19.98
N GLY A 91 5.86 -5.25 19.57
CA GLY A 91 6.31 -6.62 19.79
C GLY A 91 7.69 -6.91 19.18
N ALA A 92 7.94 -6.42 17.97
CA ALA A 92 9.23 -6.56 17.30
C ALA A 92 10.35 -5.81 18.04
N ALA A 93 10.06 -4.60 18.53
CA ALA A 93 10.99 -3.82 19.34
C ALA A 93 11.36 -4.52 20.65
N ILE A 94 10.37 -5.10 21.34
CA ILE A 94 10.59 -5.88 22.57
C ILE A 94 11.48 -7.09 22.29
N LEU A 95 11.19 -7.85 21.22
CA LEU A 95 11.94 -9.04 20.85
C LEU A 95 13.40 -8.74 20.50
N ALA A 96 13.65 -7.65 19.81
CA ALA A 96 14.99 -7.21 19.41
C ALA A 96 15.71 -6.35 20.48
N ASN A 97 15.03 -6.03 21.57
CA ASN A 97 15.51 -5.14 22.64
C ASN A 97 15.98 -3.78 22.11
N VAL A 98 15.13 -3.13 21.32
CA VAL A 98 15.37 -1.82 20.68
C VAL A 98 14.22 -0.85 20.96
N ASP A 99 14.45 0.44 20.78
CA ASP A 99 13.37 1.43 20.78
C ASP A 99 12.67 1.51 19.42
N TYR A 100 11.44 2.02 19.39
CA TYR A 100 10.70 2.23 18.16
C TYR A 100 9.91 3.54 18.16
N LYS A 101 9.60 4.01 16.95
CA LYS A 101 8.75 5.19 16.73
C LYS A 101 7.84 4.94 15.53
N ILE A 102 6.57 5.33 15.70
CA ILE A 102 5.60 5.32 14.60
C ILE A 102 5.19 6.77 14.29
N SER A 103 5.30 7.15 13.02
CA SER A 103 4.93 8.48 12.54
C SER A 103 3.86 8.37 11.45
N LEU A 104 2.66 8.87 11.75
CA LEU A 104 1.61 8.97 10.74
C LEU A 104 1.98 10.04 9.72
N ILE A 105 1.97 9.69 8.44
CA ILE A 105 2.28 10.61 7.33
C ILE A 105 0.99 11.18 6.75
N SER A 106 0.03 10.31 6.47
CA SER A 106 -1.28 10.70 5.93
C SER A 106 -2.33 9.65 6.22
N GLY A 107 -3.57 10.08 6.31
CA GLY A 107 -4.75 9.22 6.39
C GLY A 107 -5.85 9.80 5.51
N ILE A 108 -6.52 8.93 4.76
CA ILE A 108 -7.59 9.31 3.83
C ILE A 108 -8.82 8.47 4.20
N HIS A 109 -9.99 9.09 4.19
CA HIS A 109 -11.27 8.40 4.30
C HIS A 109 -11.63 7.71 2.99
N GLU A 110 -12.56 6.76 3.05
CA GLU A 110 -13.19 6.19 1.88
C GLU A 110 -13.84 7.26 1.01
N VAL A 111 -13.88 7.01 -0.28
CA VAL A 111 -14.53 7.92 -1.24
C VAL A 111 -16.03 7.99 -0.93
N LEU A 112 -16.55 9.20 -0.81
CA LEU A 112 -17.99 9.46 -0.79
C LEU A 112 -18.46 9.72 -2.22
N PRO A 113 -19.19 8.80 -2.87
CA PRO A 113 -19.66 8.99 -4.23
C PRO A 113 -20.61 10.19 -4.33
N ASN A 114 -20.28 11.13 -5.19
CA ASN A 114 -21.15 12.26 -5.52
C ASN A 114 -22.05 11.91 -6.71
N ARG A 115 -23.23 11.34 -6.44
CA ARG A 115 -24.16 10.93 -7.49
C ARG A 115 -24.66 12.11 -8.32
N ALA A 116 -24.95 13.26 -7.72
CA ALA A 116 -25.41 14.43 -8.46
C ALA A 116 -24.33 14.91 -9.46
N GLY A 117 -23.09 15.02 -8.99
CA GLY A 117 -21.95 15.32 -9.88
C GLY A 117 -21.76 14.27 -10.98
N GLY A 118 -21.88 12.98 -10.62
CA GLY A 118 -21.84 11.88 -11.59
C GLY A 118 -22.90 11.99 -12.67
N MET A 119 -24.13 12.38 -12.33
CA MET A 119 -25.20 12.58 -13.31
C MET A 119 -24.92 13.74 -14.27
N VAL A 120 -24.34 14.82 -13.79
CA VAL A 120 -23.93 15.95 -14.66
C VAL A 120 -22.85 15.50 -15.65
N ILE A 121 -21.84 14.77 -15.17
CA ILE A 121 -20.79 14.22 -16.04
C ILE A 121 -21.39 13.26 -17.07
N GLN A 122 -22.28 12.36 -16.64
CA GLN A 122 -22.96 11.42 -17.53
C GLN A 122 -23.70 12.14 -18.66
N LYS A 123 -24.50 13.16 -18.32
CA LYS A 123 -25.24 13.95 -19.30
C LYS A 123 -24.30 14.66 -20.29
N ASN A 124 -23.17 15.19 -19.83
CA ASN A 124 -22.18 15.83 -20.70
C ASN A 124 -21.55 14.82 -21.66
N LEU A 125 -21.20 13.61 -21.16
CA LEU A 125 -20.67 12.54 -22.01
C LEU A 125 -21.68 12.11 -23.07
N GLU A 126 -22.95 11.94 -22.70
CA GLU A 126 -24.03 11.60 -23.65
C GLU A 126 -24.26 12.69 -24.71
N THR A 127 -24.05 13.97 -24.35
CA THR A 127 -24.12 15.09 -25.28
C THR A 127 -22.94 15.11 -26.29
N LEU A 128 -21.74 14.74 -25.79
CA LEU A 128 -20.54 14.62 -26.65
C LEU A 128 -20.66 13.42 -27.61
N GLY A 129 -21.35 12.36 -27.19
CA GLY A 129 -21.42 11.11 -27.92
C GLY A 129 -20.15 10.26 -27.77
N ASP A 130 -20.11 9.15 -28.50
CA ASP A 130 -19.01 8.21 -28.44
C ASP A 130 -17.73 8.83 -29.01
N LEU A 131 -16.60 8.56 -28.34
CA LEU A 131 -15.29 9.02 -28.79
C LEU A 131 -14.83 8.15 -29.96
N SER A 132 -14.33 8.80 -31.01
CA SER A 132 -13.66 8.13 -32.12
C SER A 132 -12.15 8.29 -32.00
N TYR A 133 -11.43 7.22 -32.29
CA TYR A 133 -9.98 7.18 -32.24
C TYR A 133 -9.39 6.88 -33.61
N THR A 134 -8.28 7.52 -33.94
CA THR A 134 -7.52 7.22 -35.15
C THR A 134 -6.87 5.81 -35.02
N GLU A 135 -6.48 5.24 -36.15
CA GLU A 135 -5.77 3.95 -36.12
C GLU A 135 -4.42 4.05 -35.41
N GLU A 136 -3.74 5.18 -35.47
CA GLU A 136 -2.50 5.42 -34.74
C GLU A 136 -2.72 5.38 -33.22
N GLU A 137 -3.75 6.04 -32.71
CA GLU A 137 -4.13 6.02 -31.29
C GLU A 137 -4.51 4.60 -30.82
N LYS A 138 -5.24 3.86 -31.64
CA LYS A 138 -5.58 2.45 -31.36
C LYS A 138 -4.34 1.58 -31.29
N GLN A 139 -3.42 1.72 -32.24
CA GLN A 139 -2.15 0.97 -32.22
C GLN A 139 -1.30 1.30 -30.98
N PHE A 140 -1.23 2.56 -30.59
CA PHE A 140 -0.55 2.96 -29.37
C PHE A 140 -1.16 2.29 -28.13
N ALA A 141 -2.49 2.28 -28.01
CA ALA A 141 -3.17 1.60 -26.92
C ALA A 141 -2.91 0.08 -26.92
N TYR A 142 -2.89 -0.56 -28.08
CA TYR A 142 -2.57 -1.99 -28.20
C TYR A 142 -1.13 -2.29 -27.79
N GLN A 143 -0.18 -1.46 -28.12
CA GLN A 143 1.22 -1.61 -27.69
C GLN A 143 1.35 -1.55 -26.15
N ILE A 144 0.63 -0.61 -25.50
CA ILE A 144 0.60 -0.53 -24.04
C ILE A 144 -0.02 -1.79 -23.42
N GLN A 145 -1.15 -2.24 -23.97
CA GLN A 145 -1.84 -3.44 -23.47
C GLN A 145 -0.94 -4.67 -23.61
N GLU A 146 -0.27 -4.85 -24.74
CA GLU A 146 0.67 -5.94 -24.98
C GLU A 146 1.88 -5.87 -24.02
N ALA A 147 2.51 -4.71 -23.89
CA ALA A 147 3.65 -4.51 -22.98
C ALA A 147 3.30 -4.78 -21.50
N THR A 148 2.03 -4.63 -21.13
CA THR A 148 1.53 -4.92 -19.77
C THR A 148 0.92 -6.32 -19.62
N GLY A 149 1.03 -7.19 -20.63
CA GLY A 149 0.51 -8.56 -20.62
C GLY A 149 -1.02 -8.64 -20.60
N LYS A 150 -1.71 -7.60 -21.08
CA LYS A 150 -3.18 -7.55 -21.14
C LYS A 150 -3.68 -7.91 -22.53
N ALA A 151 -4.90 -8.44 -22.58
CA ALA A 151 -5.57 -8.65 -23.85
C ALA A 151 -5.79 -7.32 -24.58
N LYS A 152 -5.64 -7.35 -25.90
CA LYS A 152 -5.93 -6.18 -26.77
C LYS A 152 -7.44 -5.93 -26.77
N ILE A 153 -7.87 -4.88 -26.09
CA ILE A 153 -9.27 -4.44 -26.05
C ILE A 153 -9.37 -3.15 -26.87
N GLY A 154 -10.33 -3.10 -27.79
CA GLY A 154 -10.59 -1.89 -28.58
C GLY A 154 -10.91 -0.69 -27.68
N LEU A 155 -10.56 0.50 -28.16
CA LEU A 155 -10.91 1.75 -27.48
C LEU A 155 -12.35 2.19 -27.80
N ASP A 156 -12.90 1.72 -28.90
CA ASP A 156 -14.24 2.09 -29.35
C ASP A 156 -15.30 1.40 -28.49
N GLY A 157 -16.29 2.14 -28.11
CA GLY A 157 -17.42 1.60 -27.37
C GLY A 157 -18.37 2.68 -26.87
N PRO A 158 -19.65 2.35 -26.68
CA PRO A 158 -20.63 3.32 -26.23
C PRO A 158 -20.32 3.79 -24.81
N ILE A 159 -20.72 5.03 -24.55
CA ILE A 159 -20.69 5.59 -23.19
C ILE A 159 -21.57 4.74 -22.30
N LYS A 160 -20.97 4.15 -21.28
CA LYS A 160 -21.71 3.30 -20.32
C LYS A 160 -22.55 4.16 -19.38
N PRO A 161 -23.74 3.72 -19.02
CA PRO A 161 -24.59 4.45 -18.09
C PRO A 161 -23.93 4.52 -16.71
N LEU A 162 -24.24 5.58 -15.96
CA LEU A 162 -23.78 5.74 -14.57
C LEU A 162 -24.30 4.56 -13.73
N ARG A 163 -23.41 3.88 -13.05
CA ARG A 163 -23.76 2.77 -12.16
C ARG A 163 -24.69 3.26 -11.02
N ALA A 164 -25.78 2.56 -10.76
CA ALA A 164 -26.75 2.93 -9.75
C ALA A 164 -26.17 2.84 -8.32
N THR A 165 -25.37 1.82 -8.05
CA THR A 165 -24.73 1.53 -6.77
C THR A 165 -23.36 0.93 -7.00
N LEU A 166 -22.45 1.11 -6.03
CA LEU A 166 -21.23 0.29 -5.93
C LEU A 166 -21.65 -1.03 -5.26
N GLU A 167 -22.06 -2.01 -6.05
CA GLU A 167 -22.55 -3.29 -5.54
C GLU A 167 -21.44 -4.13 -4.90
N ASN A 168 -20.18 -3.86 -5.22
CA ASN A 168 -19.03 -4.60 -4.72
C ASN A 168 -17.97 -3.64 -4.15
N PRO A 169 -17.86 -3.53 -2.82
CA PRO A 169 -16.81 -2.69 -2.21
C PRO A 169 -15.38 -3.09 -2.62
N GLY A 170 -15.17 -4.36 -3.01
CA GLY A 170 -13.88 -4.84 -3.53
C GLY A 170 -13.55 -4.31 -4.93
N GLU A 171 -14.53 -3.79 -5.68
CA GLU A 171 -14.32 -3.14 -6.97
C GLU A 171 -14.04 -1.64 -6.84
N SER A 172 -14.27 -1.02 -5.68
CA SER A 172 -13.78 0.32 -5.43
C SER A 172 -12.26 0.24 -5.38
N ARG A 173 -11.64 0.41 -6.52
CA ARG A 173 -10.18 0.50 -6.64
C ARG A 173 -9.76 1.77 -5.94
N LEU A 174 -9.37 1.61 -4.69
CA LEU A 174 -8.67 2.64 -3.98
C LEU A 174 -7.39 2.94 -4.76
N GLY A 175 -7.36 4.11 -5.36
CA GLY A 175 -6.19 4.63 -6.05
C GLY A 175 -4.94 4.67 -5.16
#